data_66eb7ab3e0a6ebf7960bae9792cbb817
#
_entry.id   66eb7ab3e0a6ebf7960bae9792cbb817
#
_cell.length_a   1.000
_cell.length_b   1.000
_cell.length_c   1.000
_cell.angle_alpha   90.00
_cell.angle_beta   90.00
_cell.angle_gamma   90.00
#
_symmetry.space_group_name_H-M   'P 1'
#
loop_
_entity.id
_entity.type
_entity.pdbx_description
1 polymer ?
#
loop_
_entity_poly.entity_id
_entity_poly.type
_entity_poly.pdbx_seq_one_letter_code
_entity_poly.pdbx_strand_id
1 'polypeptide(L)'
;MYDVLIIGAGPGGIFTAYELMERRPDLKVAVFETGHPLNRRKCPIDGEKVKSCIHCKCCSIMSGFGGAGAFSDGKYNITNDFGGTLYEYIGKKAATELMEYVDTINLRYGGEGTKLYSTAGTSLKKTCMQHGLHLLDASVRHLGTDINYIVLEHLYDYLKEQVEFHFDCPIDTVEKTDNGYRIYSGDKFFEGRKCVISAGRSGSKWMEKVCKDLHIKTNSNRVDIGVRVELPAEIFSHLTDELYESKIVYRTEKYEDAVRTFCMNPRGVVVNENTNGIVTVNGHSYEDPAKQTNNTNFALLVAKHFSEPFKDSNGYGESIARLSNMLGGGVIVQRFGDLIRGKRSTEKRIKESFTVPTLNAAAGDLSLVLPKRILDGIIEMIYALDKIAPGTANDDTLLYGVEVKFYNMEVEIDNNLQTKSDGLYVIGDCSGVTHSLSHASASGVHVARHILAR
;
A
#
# COMPACT_ATOMS: atom_id res chain seq x y z
N MET A 1 21.46 -14.71 -23.42
CA MET A 1 21.69 -14.49 -21.99
C MET A 1 21.63 -12.99 -21.71
N TYR A 2 20.86 -12.54 -20.76
CA TYR A 2 20.74 -11.15 -20.34
C TYR A 2 21.79 -10.80 -19.27
N ASP A 3 22.09 -9.52 -19.12
CA ASP A 3 22.89 -9.06 -17.99
C ASP A 3 22.05 -8.99 -16.73
N VAL A 4 20.77 -8.51 -16.85
CA VAL A 4 19.84 -8.41 -15.75
C VAL A 4 18.44 -8.90 -16.17
N LEU A 5 17.87 -9.81 -15.36
CA LEU A 5 16.47 -10.21 -15.41
C LEU A 5 15.71 -9.45 -14.32
N ILE A 6 14.59 -8.82 -14.64
CA ILE A 6 13.72 -8.13 -13.69
C ILE A 6 12.36 -8.81 -13.72
N ILE A 7 11.89 -9.33 -12.58
CA ILE A 7 10.59 -9.98 -12.44
C ILE A 7 9.62 -9.01 -11.75
N GLY A 8 8.66 -8.52 -12.51
CA GLY A 8 7.65 -7.53 -12.11
C GLY A 8 7.94 -6.15 -12.70
N ALA A 9 6.94 -5.59 -13.40
CA ALA A 9 6.93 -4.25 -13.97
C ALA A 9 6.16 -3.24 -13.09
N GLY A 10 6.18 -3.42 -11.77
CA GLY A 10 5.75 -2.43 -10.81
C GLY A 10 6.81 -1.33 -10.61
N PRO A 11 6.58 -0.35 -9.69
CA PRO A 11 7.49 0.78 -9.48
C PRO A 11 8.95 0.36 -9.26
N GLY A 12 9.19 -0.66 -8.43
CA GLY A 12 10.56 -1.15 -8.19
C GLY A 12 11.24 -1.65 -9.46
N GLY A 13 10.57 -2.48 -10.27
CA GLY A 13 11.13 -3.00 -11.52
C GLY A 13 11.34 -1.92 -12.58
N ILE A 14 10.38 -0.99 -12.73
CA ILE A 14 10.47 0.13 -13.67
C ILE A 14 11.68 1.02 -13.33
N PHE A 15 11.84 1.42 -12.07
CA PHE A 15 12.94 2.29 -11.67
C PHE A 15 14.29 1.56 -11.63
N THR A 16 14.30 0.23 -11.45
CA THR A 16 15.51 -0.58 -11.69
C THR A 16 15.92 -0.51 -13.15
N ALA A 17 15.00 -0.79 -14.07
CA ALA A 17 15.27 -0.73 -15.50
C ALA A 17 15.69 0.67 -15.95
N TYR A 18 14.98 1.71 -15.46
CA TYR A 18 15.28 3.10 -15.76
C TYR A 18 16.73 3.46 -15.38
N GLU A 19 17.11 3.24 -14.13
CA GLU A 19 18.44 3.61 -13.62
C GLU A 19 19.58 2.82 -14.31
N LEU A 20 19.32 1.55 -14.69
CA LEU A 20 20.26 0.77 -15.48
C LEU A 20 20.48 1.40 -16.86
N MET A 21 19.40 1.75 -17.56
CA MET A 21 19.49 2.31 -18.92
C MET A 21 20.04 3.75 -18.95
N GLU A 22 19.69 4.58 -17.99
CA GLU A 22 20.26 5.93 -17.87
C GLU A 22 21.78 5.92 -17.70
N ARG A 23 22.33 4.90 -17.03
CA ARG A 23 23.75 4.82 -16.73
C ARG A 23 24.55 3.90 -17.65
N ARG A 24 23.92 2.83 -18.13
CA ARG A 24 24.56 1.80 -18.95
C ARG A 24 23.56 1.26 -20.01
N PRO A 25 23.32 2.03 -21.07
CA PRO A 25 22.39 1.66 -22.13
C PRO A 25 22.85 0.47 -22.99
N ASP A 26 24.10 0.03 -22.80
CA ASP A 26 24.66 -1.15 -23.46
C ASP A 26 24.28 -2.49 -22.80
N LEU A 27 23.71 -2.47 -21.59
CA LEU A 27 23.30 -3.68 -20.90
C LEU A 27 22.07 -4.31 -21.57
N LYS A 28 22.07 -5.65 -21.61
CA LYS A 28 20.88 -6.42 -22.02
C LYS A 28 19.98 -6.69 -20.83
N VAL A 29 18.91 -5.91 -20.72
CA VAL A 29 17.94 -6.00 -19.64
C VAL A 29 16.60 -6.52 -20.15
N ALA A 30 16.01 -7.49 -19.45
CA ALA A 30 14.65 -7.97 -19.73
C ALA A 30 13.76 -7.83 -18.49
N VAL A 31 12.52 -7.40 -18.70
CA VAL A 31 11.48 -7.27 -17.67
C VAL A 31 10.35 -8.24 -17.97
N PHE A 32 9.97 -9.05 -16.98
CA PHE A 32 8.92 -10.07 -17.07
C PHE A 32 7.75 -9.66 -16.18
N GLU A 33 6.58 -9.50 -16.78
CA GLU A 33 5.37 -9.07 -16.10
C GLU A 33 4.22 -10.05 -16.35
N THR A 34 3.56 -10.44 -15.27
CA THR A 34 2.42 -11.36 -15.31
C THR A 34 1.22 -10.77 -16.05
N GLY A 35 1.03 -9.45 -15.94
CA GLY A 35 -0.10 -8.74 -16.54
C GLY A 35 0.23 -8.06 -17.85
N HIS A 36 -0.69 -7.23 -18.29
CA HIS A 36 -0.67 -6.57 -19.60
C HIS A 36 0.20 -5.30 -19.63
N PRO A 37 0.66 -4.85 -20.82
CA PRO A 37 1.18 -3.51 -21.01
C PRO A 37 0.11 -2.46 -20.66
N LEU A 38 0.53 -1.24 -20.32
CA LEU A 38 -0.33 -0.21 -19.73
C LEU A 38 -1.61 0.05 -20.54
N ASN A 39 -1.50 0.18 -21.85
CA ASN A 39 -2.60 0.47 -22.77
C ASN A 39 -3.65 -0.66 -22.90
N ARG A 40 -3.31 -1.92 -22.50
CA ARG A 40 -4.24 -3.05 -22.50
C ARG A 40 -4.82 -3.36 -21.11
N ARG A 41 -4.40 -2.63 -20.08
CA ARG A 41 -4.91 -2.81 -18.72
C ARG A 41 -6.30 -2.20 -18.61
N LYS A 42 -7.33 -3.04 -18.66
CA LYS A 42 -8.72 -2.61 -18.49
C LYS A 42 -9.48 -3.58 -17.59
N CYS A 43 -10.09 -3.04 -16.54
CA CYS A 43 -11.02 -3.81 -15.72
C CYS A 43 -12.32 -4.05 -16.50
N PRO A 44 -12.87 -5.27 -16.52
CA PRO A 44 -14.15 -5.54 -17.18
C PRO A 44 -15.36 -4.96 -16.48
N ILE A 45 -15.25 -4.45 -15.24
CA ILE A 45 -16.35 -3.75 -14.55
C ILE A 45 -16.63 -2.45 -15.29
N ASP A 46 -17.85 -2.34 -15.84
CA ASP A 46 -18.34 -1.18 -16.58
C ASP A 46 -19.53 -0.47 -15.88
N GLY A 47 -20.02 -1.03 -14.77
CA GLY A 47 -21.16 -0.52 -14.02
C GLY A 47 -22.52 -0.84 -14.63
N GLU A 48 -22.58 -1.28 -15.87
CA GLU A 48 -23.81 -1.62 -16.59
C GLU A 48 -23.99 -3.14 -16.75
N LYS A 49 -23.12 -3.77 -17.53
CA LYS A 49 -23.16 -5.23 -17.82
C LYS A 49 -22.42 -6.02 -16.74
N VAL A 50 -21.28 -5.53 -16.32
CA VAL A 50 -20.45 -6.15 -15.28
C VAL A 50 -20.40 -5.20 -14.08
N LYS A 51 -21.24 -5.47 -13.08
CA LYS A 51 -21.41 -4.59 -11.90
C LYS A 51 -20.47 -4.95 -10.73
N SER A 52 -19.89 -6.15 -10.74
CA SER A 52 -19.05 -6.64 -9.66
C SER A 52 -17.81 -7.37 -10.20
N CYS A 53 -16.82 -7.59 -9.33
CA CYS A 53 -15.59 -8.28 -9.70
C CYS A 53 -15.88 -9.71 -10.19
N ILE A 54 -15.36 -10.05 -11.37
CA ILE A 54 -15.49 -11.38 -12.00
C ILE A 54 -14.30 -12.30 -11.70
N HIS A 55 -13.40 -11.91 -10.80
CA HIS A 55 -12.22 -12.67 -10.40
C HIS A 55 -11.34 -13.12 -11.58
N CYS A 56 -10.91 -12.17 -12.41
CA CYS A 56 -10.04 -12.43 -13.56
C CYS A 56 -8.79 -13.21 -13.13
N LYS A 57 -8.34 -14.16 -13.96
CA LYS A 57 -7.11 -14.94 -13.71
C LYS A 57 -5.88 -14.04 -13.48
N CYS A 58 -5.80 -12.94 -14.24
CA CYS A 58 -4.84 -11.85 -14.00
C CYS A 58 -5.64 -10.55 -13.87
N CYS A 59 -5.55 -9.91 -12.72
CA CYS A 59 -6.29 -8.68 -12.43
C CYS A 59 -5.63 -7.47 -13.08
N SER A 60 -6.27 -6.87 -14.09
CA SER A 60 -5.73 -5.70 -14.80
C SER A 60 -5.55 -4.45 -13.92
N ILE A 61 -6.20 -4.38 -12.74
CA ILE A 61 -5.97 -3.29 -11.76
C ILE A 61 -4.71 -3.54 -10.95
N MET A 62 -4.43 -4.79 -10.57
CA MET A 62 -3.33 -5.14 -9.67
C MET A 62 -2.04 -5.49 -10.39
N SER A 63 -2.11 -6.04 -11.62
CA SER A 63 -0.99 -6.58 -12.38
C SER A 63 -0.88 -5.93 -13.76
N GLY A 64 0.34 -5.83 -14.27
CA GLY A 64 0.70 -5.18 -15.50
C GLY A 64 1.69 -4.04 -15.30
N PHE A 65 2.08 -3.34 -16.36
CA PHE A 65 3.02 -2.23 -16.28
C PHE A 65 2.53 -1.15 -15.30
N GLY A 66 3.40 -0.72 -14.39
CA GLY A 66 3.07 0.17 -13.27
C GLY A 66 2.52 -0.55 -12.03
N GLY A 67 2.27 -1.87 -12.10
CA GLY A 67 1.74 -2.65 -10.97
C GLY A 67 0.40 -2.13 -10.47
N ALA A 68 0.07 -2.36 -9.20
CA ALA A 68 -1.12 -1.80 -8.55
C ALA A 68 -1.09 -0.26 -8.47
N GLY A 69 0.10 0.34 -8.57
CA GLY A 69 0.30 1.78 -8.55
C GLY A 69 -0.28 2.52 -9.74
N ALA A 70 -0.42 1.87 -10.91
CA ALA A 70 -0.85 2.51 -12.14
C ALA A 70 -2.27 3.13 -12.08
N PHE A 71 -3.14 2.53 -11.28
CA PHE A 71 -4.53 3.00 -11.10
C PHE A 71 -4.78 3.52 -9.68
N SER A 72 -3.71 3.78 -8.92
CA SER A 72 -3.80 4.47 -7.65
C SER A 72 -3.89 5.98 -7.86
N ASP A 73 -4.09 6.72 -6.77
CA ASP A 73 -4.07 8.19 -6.78
C ASP A 73 -2.66 8.80 -6.90
N GLY A 74 -1.65 7.97 -7.17
CA GLY A 74 -0.29 8.45 -7.46
C GLY A 74 0.37 9.21 -6.31
N LYS A 75 0.18 8.76 -5.07
CA LYS A 75 0.85 9.35 -3.89
C LYS A 75 2.27 8.84 -3.74
N TYR A 76 3.23 9.70 -4.00
CA TYR A 76 4.64 9.43 -3.74
C TYR A 76 5.04 10.08 -2.41
N ASN A 77 5.19 9.24 -1.39
CA ASN A 77 5.53 9.66 -0.04
C ASN A 77 7.05 9.73 0.13
N ILE A 78 7.62 10.90 0.35
CA ILE A 78 9.03 11.13 0.62
C ILE A 78 9.22 11.21 2.13
N THR A 79 9.43 10.07 2.75
CA THR A 79 9.54 9.95 4.21
C THR A 79 10.15 8.60 4.61
N ASN A 80 10.75 8.55 5.80
CA ASN A 80 11.19 7.31 6.44
C ASN A 80 10.23 6.83 7.54
N ASP A 81 9.17 7.58 7.83
CA ASP A 81 8.29 7.29 8.97
C ASP A 81 7.18 6.28 8.61
N PHE A 82 6.93 6.09 7.30
CA PHE A 82 5.98 5.11 6.80
C PHE A 82 6.25 4.76 5.33
N GLY A 83 5.63 3.69 4.83
CA GLY A 83 5.77 3.25 3.43
C GLY A 83 6.87 2.22 3.20
N GLY A 84 7.62 1.85 4.25
CA GLY A 84 8.66 0.84 4.21
C GLY A 84 9.75 1.10 5.22
N THR A 85 10.69 0.16 5.32
CA THR A 85 11.86 0.18 6.21
C THR A 85 13.19 0.24 5.44
N LEU A 86 13.17 0.75 4.21
CA LEU A 86 14.36 0.87 3.36
C LEU A 86 15.53 1.56 4.10
N TYR A 87 15.22 2.54 4.96
CA TYR A 87 16.21 3.27 5.74
C TYR A 87 16.99 2.40 6.74
N GLU A 88 16.47 1.26 7.14
CA GLU A 88 17.19 0.32 8.04
C GLU A 88 18.35 -0.35 7.32
N TYR A 89 18.25 -0.48 6.01
CA TYR A 89 19.29 -1.07 5.15
C TYR A 89 20.31 -0.06 4.64
N ILE A 90 19.87 1.12 4.21
CA ILE A 90 20.75 2.09 3.52
C ILE A 90 20.94 3.41 4.28
N GLY A 91 20.29 3.56 5.44
CA GLY A 91 20.31 4.77 6.26
C GLY A 91 19.26 5.80 5.81
N LYS A 92 18.77 6.60 6.76
CA LYS A 92 17.67 7.56 6.54
C LYS A 92 17.98 8.59 5.45
N LYS A 93 19.20 9.14 5.46
CA LYS A 93 19.61 10.18 4.50
C LYS A 93 19.58 9.63 3.07
N ALA A 94 20.24 8.49 2.84
CA ALA A 94 20.29 7.88 1.53
C ALA A 94 18.89 7.46 1.01
N ALA A 95 18.04 6.92 1.90
CA ALA A 95 16.68 6.57 1.53
C ALA A 95 15.85 7.80 1.10
N THR A 96 15.96 8.92 1.83
CA THR A 96 15.29 10.19 1.47
C THR A 96 15.80 10.73 0.14
N GLU A 97 17.12 10.82 -0.06
CA GLU A 97 17.74 11.29 -1.30
C GLU A 97 17.32 10.46 -2.53
N LEU A 98 17.14 9.14 -2.36
CA LEU A 98 16.64 8.28 -3.44
C LEU A 98 15.16 8.52 -3.74
N MET A 99 14.32 8.74 -2.73
CA MET A 99 12.91 9.09 -2.94
C MET A 99 12.75 10.46 -3.60
N GLU A 100 13.58 11.45 -3.23
CA GLU A 100 13.63 12.77 -3.90
C GLU A 100 14.11 12.63 -5.34
N TYR A 101 15.09 11.79 -5.62
CA TYR A 101 15.53 11.49 -6.97
C TYR A 101 14.41 10.87 -7.82
N VAL A 102 13.66 9.92 -7.26
CA VAL A 102 12.46 9.36 -7.91
C VAL A 102 11.43 10.44 -8.23
N ASP A 103 11.21 11.38 -7.31
CA ASP A 103 10.30 12.51 -7.54
C ASP A 103 10.75 13.37 -8.73
N THR A 104 12.06 13.65 -8.87
CA THR A 104 12.59 14.39 -10.02
C THR A 104 12.34 13.67 -11.35
N ILE A 105 12.39 12.33 -11.35
CA ILE A 105 12.07 11.54 -12.54
C ILE A 105 10.58 11.65 -12.86
N ASN A 106 9.70 11.48 -11.87
CA ASN A 106 8.26 11.63 -12.06
C ASN A 106 7.90 13.01 -12.63
N LEU A 107 8.52 14.07 -12.12
CA LEU A 107 8.34 15.44 -12.66
C LEU A 107 8.77 15.53 -14.13
N ARG A 108 9.95 14.99 -14.47
CA ARG A 108 10.49 15.00 -15.85
C ARG A 108 9.56 14.30 -16.84
N TYR A 109 8.88 13.23 -16.41
CA TYR A 109 8.04 12.40 -17.27
C TYR A 109 6.56 12.77 -17.27
N GLY A 110 6.20 13.96 -16.78
CA GLY A 110 4.84 14.49 -16.89
C GLY A 110 4.20 14.95 -15.58
N GLY A 111 4.92 14.83 -14.46
CA GLY A 111 4.44 15.28 -13.14
C GLY A 111 4.63 16.77 -12.87
N GLU A 112 5.19 17.55 -13.81
CA GLU A 112 5.40 18.99 -13.63
C GLU A 112 4.10 19.71 -13.27
N GLY A 113 4.19 20.70 -12.36
CA GLY A 113 3.05 21.48 -11.90
C GLY A 113 2.21 20.82 -10.80
N THR A 114 2.45 19.58 -10.45
CA THR A 114 1.74 18.91 -9.34
C THR A 114 2.23 19.41 -7.99
N LYS A 115 1.29 19.53 -7.03
CA LYS A 115 1.58 20.05 -5.70
C LYS A 115 2.36 19.02 -4.87
N LEU A 116 3.40 19.49 -4.18
CA LEU A 116 4.08 18.79 -3.11
C LEU A 116 3.52 19.29 -1.77
N TYR A 117 2.82 18.42 -1.05
CA TYR A 117 2.37 18.68 0.31
C TYR A 117 3.49 18.36 1.28
N SER A 118 3.63 19.10 2.36
CA SER A 118 4.69 18.85 3.34
C SER A 118 4.22 19.16 4.75
N THR A 119 4.65 18.34 5.70
CA THR A 119 4.47 18.61 7.13
C THR A 119 5.52 19.58 7.69
N ALA A 120 6.49 19.99 6.89
CA ALA A 120 7.51 20.95 7.28
C ALA A 120 6.88 22.33 7.53
N GLY A 121 7.08 22.87 8.72
CA GLY A 121 6.58 24.22 9.09
C GLY A 121 5.11 24.29 9.48
N THR A 122 4.35 23.18 9.46
CA THR A 122 2.96 23.20 9.89
C THR A 122 2.83 23.41 11.41
N SER A 123 1.86 24.24 11.83
CA SER A 123 1.50 24.40 13.24
C SER A 123 0.80 23.16 13.81
N LEU A 124 0.23 22.32 12.97
CA LEU A 124 -0.49 21.12 13.36
C LEU A 124 0.39 20.12 14.12
N LYS A 125 1.69 20.07 13.82
CA LYS A 125 2.65 19.23 14.56
C LYS A 125 2.69 19.61 16.05
N LYS A 126 2.75 20.92 16.34
CA LYS A 126 2.73 21.42 17.72
C LYS A 126 1.39 21.11 18.40
N THR A 127 0.28 21.33 17.71
CA THR A 127 -1.07 21.02 18.21
C THR A 127 -1.20 19.52 18.53
N CYS A 128 -0.74 18.63 17.66
CA CYS A 128 -0.72 17.19 17.92
C CYS A 128 0.08 16.86 19.18
N MET A 129 1.30 17.39 19.32
CA MET A 129 2.17 17.14 20.48
C MET A 129 1.53 17.58 21.80
N GLN A 130 0.81 18.71 21.82
CA GLN A 130 0.12 19.22 23.01
C GLN A 130 -0.96 18.25 23.54
N HIS A 131 -1.45 17.35 22.67
CA HIS A 131 -2.51 16.39 22.99
C HIS A 131 -2.03 14.93 22.96
N GLY A 132 -0.72 14.70 23.07
CA GLY A 132 -0.15 13.34 23.09
C GLY A 132 -0.22 12.60 21.76
N LEU A 133 -0.49 13.33 20.67
CA LEU A 133 -0.49 12.83 19.31
C LEU A 133 0.85 13.14 18.62
N HIS A 134 1.25 12.31 17.70
CA HIS A 134 2.46 12.50 16.92
C HIS A 134 2.12 12.53 15.42
N LEU A 135 2.25 13.71 14.79
CA LEU A 135 2.15 13.86 13.34
C LEU A 135 3.46 13.43 12.71
N LEU A 136 3.41 12.40 11.88
CA LEU A 136 4.58 11.87 11.17
C LEU A 136 5.06 12.87 10.10
N ASP A 137 6.39 12.98 9.98
CA ASP A 137 7.00 13.86 8.99
C ASP A 137 6.94 13.23 7.60
N ALA A 138 6.43 13.98 6.64
CA ALA A 138 6.38 13.56 5.24
C ALA A 138 6.32 14.75 4.29
N SER A 139 6.90 14.56 3.11
CA SER A 139 6.51 15.30 1.91
C SER A 139 5.79 14.34 0.97
N VAL A 140 4.67 14.75 0.40
CA VAL A 140 3.81 13.90 -0.43
C VAL A 140 3.58 14.57 -1.76
N ARG A 141 4.08 13.96 -2.84
CA ARG A 141 3.71 14.33 -4.20
C ARG A 141 2.42 13.60 -4.55
N HIS A 142 1.35 14.34 -4.76
CA HIS A 142 0.08 13.79 -5.23
C HIS A 142 -0.06 14.05 -6.73
N LEU A 143 0.10 13.02 -7.53
CA LEU A 143 -0.03 13.11 -8.99
C LEU A 143 -1.49 13.01 -9.44
N GLY A 144 -2.35 12.35 -8.64
CA GLY A 144 -3.65 11.90 -9.12
C GLY A 144 -3.53 10.73 -10.10
N THR A 145 -4.64 10.06 -10.37
CA THR A 145 -4.65 8.86 -11.21
C THR A 145 -4.26 9.20 -12.66
N ASP A 146 -4.72 10.32 -13.18
CA ASP A 146 -4.53 10.69 -14.58
C ASP A 146 -3.07 11.07 -14.88
N ILE A 147 -2.46 11.93 -14.05
CA ILE A 147 -1.06 12.34 -14.24
C ILE A 147 -0.12 11.16 -13.95
N ASN A 148 -0.44 10.36 -12.95
CA ASN A 148 0.33 9.14 -12.67
C ASN A 148 0.33 8.17 -13.86
N TYR A 149 -0.79 8.04 -14.56
CA TYR A 149 -0.88 7.26 -15.80
C TYR A 149 0.02 7.83 -16.89
N ILE A 150 0.01 9.15 -17.11
CA ILE A 150 0.86 9.84 -18.10
C ILE A 150 2.34 9.63 -17.79
N VAL A 151 2.74 9.76 -16.52
CA VAL A 151 4.13 9.51 -16.10
C VAL A 151 4.57 8.09 -16.44
N LEU A 152 3.72 7.11 -16.14
CA LEU A 152 4.00 5.70 -16.44
C LEU A 152 4.03 5.42 -17.93
N GLU A 153 3.17 6.05 -18.73
CA GLU A 153 3.16 5.92 -20.20
C GLU A 153 4.46 6.47 -20.79
N HIS A 154 4.89 7.66 -20.40
CA HIS A 154 6.15 8.25 -20.88
C HIS A 154 7.38 7.44 -20.42
N LEU A 155 7.38 6.92 -19.20
CA LEU A 155 8.45 6.00 -18.75
C LEU A 155 8.47 4.70 -19.56
N TYR A 156 7.30 4.16 -19.90
CA TYR A 156 7.21 2.98 -20.75
C TYR A 156 7.75 3.27 -22.15
N ASP A 157 7.36 4.41 -22.76
CA ASP A 157 7.81 4.81 -24.08
C ASP A 157 9.32 4.99 -24.15
N TYR A 158 9.93 5.53 -23.09
CA TYR A 158 11.38 5.64 -22.97
C TYR A 158 12.06 4.27 -22.84
N LEU A 159 11.52 3.40 -22.02
CA LEU A 159 12.15 2.11 -21.69
C LEU A 159 11.98 1.05 -22.80
N LYS A 160 10.85 1.02 -23.52
CA LYS A 160 10.55 -0.01 -24.51
C LYS A 160 11.55 -0.08 -25.68
N GLU A 161 12.28 1.01 -25.93
CA GLU A 161 13.30 1.08 -26.98
C GLU A 161 14.65 0.48 -26.54
N GLN A 162 14.83 0.25 -25.22
CA GLN A 162 16.12 -0.15 -24.64
C GLN A 162 16.02 -1.44 -23.84
N VAL A 163 14.85 -1.80 -23.37
CA VAL A 163 14.59 -2.95 -22.50
C VAL A 163 13.61 -3.90 -23.16
N GLU A 164 13.90 -5.19 -23.08
CA GLU A 164 13.00 -6.23 -23.59
C GLU A 164 11.89 -6.51 -22.57
N PHE A 165 10.64 -6.16 -22.90
CA PHE A 165 9.48 -6.41 -22.06
C PHE A 165 8.74 -7.67 -22.49
N HIS A 166 8.54 -8.58 -21.54
CA HIS A 166 7.72 -9.78 -21.67
C HIS A 166 6.46 -9.62 -20.81
N PHE A 167 5.37 -9.18 -21.43
CA PHE A 167 4.06 -9.11 -20.79
C PHE A 167 3.29 -10.43 -20.93
N ASP A 168 2.26 -10.61 -20.12
CA ASP A 168 1.48 -11.85 -20.05
C ASP A 168 2.38 -13.07 -19.81
N CYS A 169 3.48 -12.85 -19.08
CA CYS A 169 4.57 -13.80 -18.86
C CYS A 169 4.79 -14.03 -17.36
N PRO A 170 3.91 -14.81 -16.70
CA PRO A 170 4.08 -15.16 -15.30
C PRO A 170 5.32 -16.04 -15.13
N ILE A 171 6.16 -15.72 -14.17
CA ILE A 171 7.32 -16.53 -13.82
C ILE A 171 6.91 -17.57 -12.79
N ASP A 172 7.12 -18.85 -13.11
CA ASP A 172 6.76 -19.99 -12.27
C ASP A 172 7.87 -20.35 -11.27
N THR A 173 9.13 -20.29 -11.74
CA THR A 173 10.29 -20.75 -10.97
C THR A 173 11.51 -19.89 -11.26
N VAL A 174 12.35 -19.73 -10.25
CA VAL A 174 13.67 -19.09 -10.32
C VAL A 174 14.72 -20.10 -9.85
N GLU A 175 15.70 -20.38 -10.68
CA GLU A 175 16.79 -21.31 -10.37
C GLU A 175 18.13 -20.60 -10.42
N LYS A 176 19.04 -20.96 -9.52
CA LYS A 176 20.44 -20.53 -9.59
C LYS A 176 21.22 -21.47 -10.51
N THR A 177 22.03 -20.89 -11.40
CA THR A 177 22.93 -21.61 -12.29
C THR A 177 24.39 -21.20 -11.99
N ASP A 178 25.36 -21.87 -12.58
CA ASP A 178 26.77 -21.53 -12.43
C ASP A 178 27.10 -20.12 -12.92
N ASN A 179 26.35 -19.61 -13.91
CA ASN A 179 26.60 -18.31 -14.55
C ASN A 179 25.56 -17.22 -14.18
N GLY A 180 24.69 -17.47 -13.21
CA GLY A 180 23.65 -16.52 -12.80
C GLY A 180 22.34 -17.19 -12.45
N TYR A 181 21.27 -16.81 -13.16
CA TYR A 181 19.90 -17.27 -12.87
C TYR A 181 19.17 -17.68 -14.13
N ARG A 182 18.33 -18.68 -13.99
CA ARG A 182 17.36 -19.11 -15.01
C ARG A 182 15.95 -18.97 -14.42
N ILE A 183 15.07 -18.36 -15.20
CA ILE A 183 13.66 -18.18 -14.83
C ILE A 183 12.78 -18.91 -15.84
N TYR A 184 11.68 -19.48 -15.38
CA TYR A 184 10.77 -20.27 -16.22
C TYR A 184 9.39 -19.64 -16.27
N SER A 185 8.78 -19.69 -17.47
CA SER A 185 7.40 -19.31 -17.74
C SER A 185 6.77 -20.37 -18.63
N GLY A 186 6.00 -21.29 -18.06
CA GLY A 186 5.55 -22.50 -18.75
C GLY A 186 6.74 -23.30 -19.31
N ASP A 187 6.73 -23.59 -20.61
CA ASP A 187 7.79 -24.34 -21.30
C ASP A 187 8.98 -23.47 -21.73
N LYS A 188 8.91 -22.15 -21.50
CA LYS A 188 10.00 -21.21 -21.86
C LYS A 188 10.90 -20.95 -20.66
N PHE A 189 12.17 -20.71 -20.96
CA PHE A 189 13.11 -20.23 -19.96
C PHE A 189 13.95 -19.06 -20.48
N PHE A 190 14.46 -18.26 -19.56
CA PHE A 190 15.33 -17.13 -19.82
C PHE A 190 16.49 -17.15 -18.85
N GLU A 191 17.65 -16.72 -19.31
CA GLU A 191 18.89 -16.72 -18.51
C GLU A 191 19.48 -15.32 -18.40
N GLY A 192 19.96 -14.99 -17.20
CA GLY A 192 20.65 -13.74 -16.92
C GLY A 192 21.68 -13.87 -15.82
N ARG A 193 22.65 -12.96 -15.83
CA ARG A 193 23.73 -12.93 -14.82
C ARG A 193 23.23 -12.50 -13.46
N LYS A 194 22.31 -11.54 -13.42
CA LYS A 194 21.67 -11.02 -12.22
C LYS A 194 20.15 -11.15 -12.33
N CYS A 195 19.49 -11.29 -11.18
CA CYS A 195 18.02 -11.36 -11.13
C CYS A 195 17.51 -10.41 -10.05
N VAL A 196 16.55 -9.56 -10.41
CA VAL A 196 15.85 -8.64 -9.50
C VAL A 196 14.39 -9.06 -9.43
N ILE A 197 13.94 -9.48 -8.26
CA ILE A 197 12.53 -9.79 -8.00
C ILE A 197 11.87 -8.56 -7.42
N SER A 198 10.89 -8.02 -8.14
CA SER A 198 10.09 -6.84 -7.78
C SER A 198 8.59 -7.10 -7.92
N ALA A 199 8.14 -8.26 -7.45
CA ALA A 199 6.73 -8.61 -7.46
C ALA A 199 5.93 -7.81 -6.43
N GLY A 200 4.66 -7.55 -6.72
CA GLY A 200 3.73 -6.92 -5.79
C GLY A 200 3.12 -7.93 -4.80
N ARG A 201 2.12 -7.46 -4.03
CA ARG A 201 1.41 -8.29 -3.04
C ARG A 201 0.78 -9.56 -3.62
N SER A 202 0.30 -9.50 -4.85
CA SER A 202 -0.25 -10.68 -5.54
C SER A 202 0.78 -11.80 -5.74
N GLY A 203 2.07 -11.48 -5.73
CA GLY A 203 3.19 -12.42 -5.84
C GLY A 203 3.63 -13.04 -4.50
N SER A 204 2.98 -12.74 -3.37
CA SER A 204 3.39 -13.18 -2.04
C SER A 204 3.60 -14.70 -1.94
N LYS A 205 2.59 -15.49 -2.30
CA LYS A 205 2.66 -16.97 -2.24
C LYS A 205 3.72 -17.54 -3.19
N TRP A 206 3.88 -16.92 -4.35
CA TRP A 206 4.94 -17.29 -5.28
C TRP A 206 6.33 -16.99 -4.69
N MET A 207 6.49 -15.83 -4.06
CA MET A 207 7.76 -15.46 -3.40
C MET A 207 8.09 -16.40 -2.24
N GLU A 208 7.11 -16.86 -1.45
CA GLU A 208 7.29 -17.89 -0.43
C GLU A 208 7.89 -19.17 -1.03
N LYS A 209 7.35 -19.61 -2.17
CA LYS A 209 7.88 -20.77 -2.89
C LYS A 209 9.33 -20.52 -3.34
N VAL A 210 9.62 -19.38 -3.97
CA VAL A 210 10.97 -19.01 -4.40
C VAL A 210 11.95 -19.00 -3.23
N CYS A 211 11.57 -18.42 -2.09
CA CYS A 211 12.40 -18.42 -0.89
C CYS A 211 12.68 -19.84 -0.38
N LYS A 212 11.68 -20.71 -0.39
CA LYS A 212 11.82 -22.10 0.01
C LYS A 212 12.75 -22.85 -0.95
N ASP A 213 12.54 -22.73 -2.25
CA ASP A 213 13.32 -23.45 -3.29
C ASP A 213 14.80 -23.02 -3.28
N LEU A 214 15.07 -21.74 -3.05
CA LEU A 214 16.42 -21.18 -2.96
C LEU A 214 16.99 -21.16 -1.54
N HIS A 215 16.28 -21.73 -0.56
CA HIS A 215 16.66 -21.76 0.86
C HIS A 215 16.93 -20.36 1.46
N ILE A 216 16.22 -19.34 1.00
CA ILE A 216 16.30 -17.98 1.54
C ILE A 216 15.44 -17.91 2.80
N LYS A 217 15.99 -17.37 3.87
CA LYS A 217 15.25 -17.18 5.12
C LYS A 217 14.24 -16.05 4.99
N THR A 218 13.12 -16.20 5.71
CA THR A 218 12.07 -15.19 5.80
C THR A 218 11.65 -15.02 7.24
N ASN A 219 11.24 -13.79 7.60
CA ASN A 219 10.69 -13.48 8.91
C ASN A 219 9.21 -13.15 8.79
N SER A 220 8.45 -13.40 9.85
CA SER A 220 7.07 -12.94 9.94
C SER A 220 7.02 -11.42 9.99
N ASN A 221 6.11 -10.82 9.23
CA ASN A 221 5.87 -9.40 9.29
C ASN A 221 4.67 -9.09 10.20
N ARG A 222 4.41 -7.81 10.43
CA ARG A 222 3.24 -7.33 11.18
C ARG A 222 1.95 -7.48 10.38
N VAL A 223 0.83 -7.34 11.06
CA VAL A 223 -0.48 -7.09 10.47
C VAL A 223 -1.08 -5.86 11.16
N ASP A 224 -1.69 -4.97 10.40
CA ASP A 224 -2.40 -3.82 10.96
C ASP A 224 -3.90 -4.10 10.87
N ILE A 225 -4.61 -3.97 12.01
CA ILE A 225 -6.03 -4.29 12.13
C ILE A 225 -6.75 -3.11 12.76
N GLY A 226 -7.92 -2.79 12.23
CA GLY A 226 -8.72 -1.73 12.80
C GLY A 226 -10.03 -1.48 12.07
N VAL A 227 -10.41 -0.23 12.00
CA VAL A 227 -11.66 0.25 11.41
C VAL A 227 -11.42 1.39 10.43
N ARG A 228 -12.36 1.58 9.53
CA ARG A 228 -12.46 2.83 8.78
C ARG A 228 -13.46 3.74 9.47
N VAL A 229 -13.05 4.96 9.72
CA VAL A 229 -13.86 6.04 10.26
C VAL A 229 -14.44 6.83 9.11
N GLU A 230 -15.70 7.20 9.20
CA GLU A 230 -16.35 8.14 8.29
C GLU A 230 -17.09 9.19 9.10
N LEU A 231 -16.89 10.47 8.75
CA LEU A 231 -17.44 11.63 9.43
C LEU A 231 -17.56 12.81 8.46
N PRO A 232 -18.32 13.87 8.80
CA PRO A 232 -18.40 15.08 7.99
C PRO A 232 -17.05 15.69 7.65
N ALA A 233 -16.83 16.06 6.40
CA ALA A 233 -15.55 16.57 5.91
C ALA A 233 -15.09 17.83 6.65
N GLU A 234 -16.02 18.64 7.13
CA GLU A 234 -15.75 19.89 7.87
C GLU A 234 -14.93 19.64 9.13
N ILE A 235 -15.08 18.48 9.78
CA ILE A 235 -14.36 18.12 11.01
C ILE A 235 -12.85 18.05 10.77
N PHE A 236 -12.44 17.55 9.60
CA PHE A 236 -11.03 17.36 9.25
C PHE A 236 -10.51 18.35 8.20
N SER A 237 -11.33 19.29 7.70
CA SER A 237 -10.96 20.20 6.61
C SER A 237 -9.68 20.99 6.92
N HIS A 238 -9.51 21.49 8.14
CA HIS A 238 -8.31 22.22 8.54
C HIS A 238 -7.01 21.40 8.50
N LEU A 239 -7.11 20.05 8.56
CA LEU A 239 -5.99 19.12 8.38
C LEU A 239 -5.82 18.75 6.91
N THR A 240 -6.92 18.43 6.23
CA THR A 240 -6.87 17.89 4.86
C THR A 240 -6.61 18.95 3.81
N ASP A 241 -7.02 20.21 4.03
CA ASP A 241 -6.74 21.31 3.11
C ASP A 241 -5.25 21.71 3.13
N GLU A 242 -4.59 21.56 4.29
CA GLU A 242 -3.16 21.84 4.43
C GLU A 242 -2.28 20.68 4.01
N LEU A 243 -2.56 19.46 4.50
CA LEU A 243 -1.68 18.29 4.37
C LEU A 243 -2.20 17.22 3.40
N TYR A 244 -3.44 17.34 2.90
CA TYR A 244 -4.17 16.33 2.13
C TYR A 244 -4.38 15.04 2.92
N GLU A 245 -3.31 14.35 3.35
CA GLU A 245 -3.32 13.14 4.16
C GLU A 245 -2.43 13.32 5.40
N SER A 246 -3.04 13.27 6.58
CA SER A 246 -2.33 13.35 7.85
C SER A 246 -2.10 11.97 8.45
N LYS A 247 -0.85 11.61 8.67
CA LYS A 247 -0.49 10.38 9.38
C LYS A 247 -0.17 10.71 10.82
N ILE A 248 -1.14 10.44 11.69
CA ILE A 248 -1.07 10.74 13.12
C ILE A 248 -0.99 9.44 13.89
N VAL A 249 -0.06 9.37 14.83
CA VAL A 249 0.14 8.22 15.72
C VAL A 249 -0.20 8.64 17.15
N TYR A 250 -0.91 7.77 17.84
CA TYR A 250 -1.21 7.86 19.26
C TYR A 250 -0.72 6.59 19.96
N ARG A 251 -0.02 6.74 21.08
CA ARG A 251 0.33 5.63 21.95
C ARG A 251 -0.73 5.52 23.03
N THR A 252 -1.46 4.40 23.06
CA THR A 252 -2.56 4.18 24.01
C THR A 252 -2.05 4.18 25.46
N GLU A 253 -2.81 4.79 26.37
CA GLU A 253 -2.44 4.83 27.80
C GLU A 253 -2.52 3.43 28.42
N LYS A 254 -3.54 2.65 28.04
CA LYS A 254 -3.82 1.36 28.65
C LYS A 254 -2.86 0.25 28.26
N TYR A 255 -2.48 0.18 26.97
CA TYR A 255 -1.74 -0.94 26.41
C TYR A 255 -0.39 -0.55 25.82
N GLU A 256 -0.09 0.74 25.76
CA GLU A 256 1.07 1.32 25.08
C GLU A 256 1.20 0.90 23.59
N ASP A 257 0.09 0.45 23.00
CA ASP A 257 0.03 0.14 21.58
C ASP A 257 0.00 1.43 20.74
N ALA A 258 0.67 1.40 19.61
CA ALA A 258 0.57 2.47 18.63
C ALA A 258 -0.69 2.30 17.77
N VAL A 259 -1.57 3.28 17.79
CA VAL A 259 -2.70 3.42 16.88
C VAL A 259 -2.40 4.55 15.92
N ARG A 260 -2.66 4.37 14.64
CA ARG A 260 -2.36 5.39 13.63
C ARG A 260 -3.52 5.63 12.67
N THR A 261 -3.63 6.88 12.19
CA THR A 261 -4.44 7.16 11.01
C THR A 261 -3.75 6.59 9.76
N PHE A 262 -4.54 6.15 8.80
CA PHE A 262 -4.03 5.62 7.54
C PHE A 262 -5.01 5.89 6.40
N CYS A 263 -4.48 6.11 5.18
CA CYS A 263 -5.27 6.27 3.96
C CYS A 263 -6.46 7.22 4.15
N MET A 264 -6.16 8.49 4.46
CA MET A 264 -7.17 9.53 4.59
C MET A 264 -7.67 9.97 3.22
N ASN A 265 -8.97 10.06 3.07
CA ASN A 265 -9.65 10.38 1.83
C ASN A 265 -10.60 11.56 2.06
N PRO A 266 -10.13 12.79 1.86
CA PRO A 266 -10.97 13.98 1.95
C PRO A 266 -12.11 13.90 0.92
N ARG A 267 -13.34 14.20 1.33
CA ARG A 267 -14.54 14.17 0.49
C ARG A 267 -14.70 12.87 -0.30
N GLY A 268 -14.20 11.77 0.27
CA GLY A 268 -14.14 10.47 -0.37
C GLY A 268 -15.32 9.55 -0.01
N VAL A 269 -15.21 8.32 -0.46
CA VAL A 269 -16.18 7.25 -0.20
C VAL A 269 -15.53 6.09 0.52
N VAL A 270 -16.30 5.39 1.35
CA VAL A 270 -15.92 4.09 1.92
C VAL A 270 -16.25 3.00 0.91
N VAL A 271 -15.35 2.04 0.73
CA VAL A 271 -15.50 0.97 -0.27
C VAL A 271 -15.18 -0.40 0.32
N ASN A 272 -15.73 -1.43 -0.28
CA ASN A 272 -15.34 -2.82 0.00
C ASN A 272 -14.09 -3.19 -0.81
N GLU A 273 -13.19 -3.93 -0.17
CA GLU A 273 -12.06 -4.58 -0.82
C GLU A 273 -12.21 -6.10 -0.66
N ASN A 274 -12.24 -6.85 -1.74
CA ASN A 274 -12.35 -8.31 -1.72
C ASN A 274 -11.01 -8.93 -2.12
N THR A 275 -10.40 -9.65 -1.19
CA THR A 275 -9.16 -10.39 -1.42
C THR A 275 -9.40 -11.87 -1.14
N ASN A 276 -9.40 -12.71 -2.16
CA ASN A 276 -9.58 -14.16 -2.06
C ASN A 276 -10.87 -14.57 -1.31
N GLY A 277 -11.96 -13.84 -1.50
CA GLY A 277 -13.25 -14.11 -0.86
C GLY A 277 -13.39 -13.54 0.55
N ILE A 278 -12.39 -12.82 1.05
CA ILE A 278 -12.46 -12.09 2.31
C ILE A 278 -12.73 -10.61 1.99
N VAL A 279 -13.82 -10.09 2.52
CA VAL A 279 -14.22 -8.69 2.34
C VAL A 279 -13.72 -7.88 3.52
N THR A 280 -12.92 -6.86 3.22
CA THR A 280 -12.47 -5.84 4.16
C THR A 280 -12.93 -4.46 3.70
N VAL A 281 -12.81 -3.45 4.55
CA VAL A 281 -13.13 -2.07 4.18
C VAL A 281 -11.88 -1.33 3.74
N ASN A 282 -12.05 -0.38 2.82
CA ASN A 282 -11.05 0.59 2.40
C ASN A 282 -11.74 1.93 2.11
N GLY A 283 -10.99 2.93 1.67
CA GLY A 283 -11.51 4.23 1.24
C GLY A 283 -10.94 4.65 -0.09
N HIS A 284 -11.67 5.52 -0.78
CA HIS A 284 -11.25 6.11 -2.03
C HIS A 284 -11.68 7.58 -2.11
N SER A 285 -10.88 8.42 -2.75
CA SER A 285 -11.22 9.81 -3.05
C SER A 285 -11.20 10.04 -4.56
N TYR A 286 -12.06 10.94 -5.01
CA TYR A 286 -12.14 11.36 -6.41
C TYR A 286 -11.62 12.78 -6.56
N GLU A 287 -10.85 13.05 -7.62
CA GLU A 287 -10.48 14.42 -7.98
C GLU A 287 -11.64 15.17 -8.63
N ASP A 288 -12.51 14.46 -9.36
CA ASP A 288 -13.71 15.02 -9.95
C ASP A 288 -14.67 15.53 -8.85
N PRO A 289 -14.88 16.85 -8.74
CA PRO A 289 -15.76 17.43 -7.72
C PRO A 289 -17.20 16.88 -7.76
N ALA A 290 -17.68 16.44 -8.93
CA ALA A 290 -19.00 15.88 -9.07
C ALA A 290 -19.17 14.50 -8.39
N LYS A 291 -18.06 13.83 -8.08
CA LYS A 291 -18.03 12.54 -7.38
C LYS A 291 -17.65 12.65 -5.91
N GLN A 292 -17.27 13.85 -5.47
CA GLN A 292 -16.91 14.10 -4.08
C GLN A 292 -18.16 14.04 -3.19
N THR A 293 -17.96 13.61 -1.95
CA THR A 293 -18.99 13.53 -0.92
C THR A 293 -18.81 14.62 0.13
N ASN A 294 -19.77 14.73 1.05
CA ASN A 294 -19.64 15.62 2.20
C ASN A 294 -18.89 14.95 3.38
N ASN A 295 -18.31 13.77 3.18
CA ASN A 295 -17.63 13.02 4.21
C ASN A 295 -16.13 12.90 3.93
N THR A 296 -15.34 12.92 4.98
CA THR A 296 -13.95 12.44 4.99
C THR A 296 -13.92 11.07 5.65
N ASN A 297 -13.13 10.16 5.11
CA ASN A 297 -12.92 8.86 5.74
C ASN A 297 -11.41 8.56 5.87
N PHE A 298 -11.06 7.82 6.91
CA PHE A 298 -9.70 7.36 7.17
C PHE A 298 -9.71 6.08 8.00
N ALA A 299 -8.66 5.28 7.89
CA ALA A 299 -8.49 4.11 8.74
C ALA A 299 -7.87 4.50 10.09
N LEU A 300 -8.26 3.79 11.15
CA LEU A 300 -7.54 3.70 12.42
C LEU A 300 -7.04 2.28 12.57
N LEU A 301 -5.72 2.12 12.57
CA LEU A 301 -5.05 0.82 12.53
C LEU A 301 -4.13 0.64 13.74
N VAL A 302 -4.21 -0.56 14.33
CA VAL A 302 -3.32 -1.02 15.40
C VAL A 302 -2.38 -2.07 14.83
N ALA A 303 -1.08 -1.82 14.86
CA ALA A 303 -0.07 -2.77 14.41
C ALA A 303 0.07 -3.92 15.42
N LYS A 304 0.06 -5.15 14.94
CA LYS A 304 0.32 -6.35 15.74
C LYS A 304 1.47 -7.14 15.13
N HIS A 305 2.42 -7.46 15.98
CA HIS A 305 3.57 -8.29 15.67
C HIS A 305 3.49 -9.56 16.50
N PHE A 306 3.71 -10.70 15.88
CA PHE A 306 3.68 -11.98 16.57
C PHE A 306 5.07 -12.61 16.52
N SER A 307 5.48 -13.17 17.65
CA SER A 307 6.70 -13.95 17.79
C SER A 307 6.39 -15.45 17.90
N GLU A 308 7.44 -16.26 17.95
CA GLU A 308 7.29 -17.70 18.22
C GLU A 308 6.34 -17.97 19.40
N PRO A 309 5.53 -19.06 19.38
CA PRO A 309 5.43 -20.03 18.29
C PRO A 309 4.49 -19.60 17.14
N PHE A 310 3.75 -18.51 17.29
CA PHE A 310 2.76 -18.06 16.31
C PHE A 310 3.40 -17.04 15.34
N LYS A 311 3.49 -17.42 14.07
CA LYS A 311 4.15 -16.61 13.03
C LYS A 311 3.20 -16.09 11.95
N ASP A 312 1.97 -16.57 11.88
CA ASP A 312 1.04 -16.22 10.80
C ASP A 312 0.22 -14.98 11.15
N SER A 313 0.87 -13.81 11.10
CA SER A 313 0.22 -12.51 11.34
C SER A 313 -0.93 -12.27 10.35
N ASN A 314 -0.76 -12.67 9.09
CA ASN A 314 -1.77 -12.50 8.05
C ASN A 314 -2.99 -13.39 8.33
N GLY A 315 -2.79 -14.66 8.70
CA GLY A 315 -3.88 -15.57 9.10
C GLY A 315 -4.66 -15.05 10.31
N TYR A 316 -3.99 -14.38 11.26
CA TYR A 316 -4.68 -13.70 12.35
C TYR A 316 -5.60 -12.57 11.85
N GLY A 317 -5.10 -11.71 10.97
CA GLY A 317 -5.91 -10.65 10.35
C GLY A 317 -7.06 -11.20 9.51
N GLU A 318 -6.79 -12.25 8.72
CA GLU A 318 -7.82 -12.93 7.94
C GLU A 318 -8.92 -13.53 8.83
N SER A 319 -8.58 -14.13 9.96
CA SER A 319 -9.58 -14.75 10.87
C SER A 319 -10.54 -13.70 11.44
N ILE A 320 -10.03 -12.50 11.77
CA ILE A 320 -10.86 -11.39 12.24
C ILE A 320 -11.77 -10.86 11.11
N ALA A 321 -11.23 -10.72 9.89
CA ALA A 321 -12.02 -10.31 8.74
C ALA A 321 -13.11 -11.34 8.39
N ARG A 322 -12.80 -12.63 8.45
CA ARG A 322 -13.80 -13.71 8.27
C ARG A 322 -14.90 -13.66 9.31
N LEU A 323 -14.58 -13.33 10.57
CA LEU A 323 -15.56 -13.17 11.63
C LEU A 323 -16.53 -12.01 11.31
N SER A 324 -16.03 -10.87 10.83
CA SER A 324 -16.87 -9.76 10.34
C SER A 324 -17.78 -10.22 9.20
N ASN A 325 -17.22 -10.92 8.22
CA ASN A 325 -17.99 -11.41 7.06
C ASN A 325 -19.07 -12.42 7.48
N MET A 326 -18.79 -13.26 8.45
CA MET A 326 -19.78 -14.21 8.98
C MET A 326 -20.95 -13.51 9.66
N LEU A 327 -20.69 -12.43 10.40
CA LEU A 327 -21.72 -11.71 11.16
C LEU A 327 -22.50 -10.70 10.32
N GLY A 328 -21.85 -10.07 9.33
CA GLY A 328 -22.44 -8.99 8.53
C GLY A 328 -22.64 -9.33 7.05
N GLY A 329 -22.26 -10.52 6.60
CA GLY A 329 -22.23 -10.85 5.17
C GLY A 329 -21.12 -10.10 4.40
N GLY A 330 -20.29 -9.34 5.11
CA GLY A 330 -19.23 -8.49 4.60
C GLY A 330 -18.75 -7.53 5.69
N VAL A 331 -18.69 -6.24 5.37
CA VAL A 331 -18.33 -5.19 6.31
C VAL A 331 -19.51 -4.86 7.23
N ILE A 332 -19.21 -4.61 8.51
CA ILE A 332 -20.16 -4.14 9.51
C ILE A 332 -19.96 -2.64 9.71
N VAL A 333 -21.06 -1.88 9.86
CA VAL A 333 -21.06 -0.47 10.25
C VAL A 333 -21.68 -0.29 11.64
N GLN A 334 -21.04 0.53 12.48
CA GLN A 334 -21.55 0.89 13.81
C GLN A 334 -21.32 2.38 14.07
N ARG A 335 -22.30 3.06 14.69
CA ARG A 335 -22.13 4.42 15.19
C ARG A 335 -21.23 4.40 16.43
N PHE A 336 -20.33 5.37 16.53
CA PHE A 336 -19.42 5.48 17.67
C PHE A 336 -20.18 5.58 19.00
N GLY A 337 -21.23 6.40 19.08
CA GLY A 337 -22.06 6.51 20.28
C GLY A 337 -22.73 5.19 20.71
N ASP A 338 -23.13 4.34 19.75
CA ASP A 338 -23.69 3.02 20.07
C ASP A 338 -22.60 2.10 20.61
N LEU A 339 -21.40 2.10 20.01
CA LEU A 339 -20.26 1.33 20.48
C LEU A 339 -19.88 1.67 21.93
N ILE A 340 -19.77 2.96 22.24
CA ILE A 340 -19.42 3.41 23.61
C ILE A 340 -20.46 3.00 24.65
N ARG A 341 -21.72 2.93 24.26
CA ARG A 341 -22.82 2.47 25.14
C ARG A 341 -22.98 0.95 25.17
N GLY A 342 -22.11 0.19 24.51
CA GLY A 342 -22.21 -1.27 24.41
C GLY A 342 -23.45 -1.74 23.66
N LYS A 343 -23.91 -0.98 22.67
CA LYS A 343 -25.10 -1.27 21.87
C LYS A 343 -24.75 -1.53 20.41
N ARG A 344 -25.34 -2.55 19.81
CA ARG A 344 -25.30 -2.69 18.37
C ARG A 344 -26.01 -1.52 17.68
N SER A 345 -25.52 -1.06 16.55
CA SER A 345 -26.29 -0.19 15.68
C SER A 345 -27.35 -0.99 14.92
N THR A 346 -28.44 -0.32 14.58
CA THR A 346 -29.52 -0.87 13.75
C THR A 346 -29.60 -0.03 12.47
N GLU A 347 -30.18 -0.60 11.40
CA GLU A 347 -30.37 0.13 10.15
C GLU A 347 -31.12 1.45 10.35
N LYS A 348 -32.11 1.47 11.26
CA LYS A 348 -32.85 2.69 11.60
C LYS A 348 -31.90 3.77 12.17
N ARG A 349 -31.05 3.42 13.13
CA ARG A 349 -30.10 4.36 13.74
C ARG A 349 -29.04 4.85 12.75
N ILE A 350 -28.59 3.99 11.82
CA ILE A 350 -27.67 4.39 10.76
C ILE A 350 -28.34 5.38 9.79
N LYS A 351 -29.60 5.13 9.40
CA LYS A 351 -30.38 6.03 8.53
C LYS A 351 -30.70 7.39 9.17
N GLU A 352 -30.85 7.42 10.49
CA GLU A 352 -31.11 8.63 11.28
C GLU A 352 -29.84 9.35 11.69
N SER A 353 -28.65 8.82 11.35
CA SER A 353 -27.35 9.40 11.67
C SER A 353 -27.12 10.70 10.90
N PHE A 354 -26.52 11.69 11.58
CA PHE A 354 -26.12 12.94 10.93
C PHE A 354 -25.05 12.69 9.84
N THR A 355 -24.15 11.73 10.07
CA THR A 355 -23.22 11.27 9.05
C THR A 355 -23.92 10.28 8.12
N VAL A 356 -24.13 10.68 6.88
CA VAL A 356 -24.77 9.83 5.87
C VAL A 356 -23.72 8.83 5.35
N PRO A 357 -23.93 7.50 5.52
CA PRO A 357 -22.97 6.51 5.10
C PRO A 357 -22.77 6.49 3.57
N THR A 358 -21.53 6.44 3.10
CA THR A 358 -21.21 6.29 1.66
C THR A 358 -21.11 4.83 1.23
N LEU A 359 -20.95 3.89 2.17
CA LEU A 359 -21.01 2.45 1.92
C LEU A 359 -22.27 1.86 2.56
N ASN A 360 -23.04 1.13 1.78
CA ASN A 360 -24.12 0.30 2.30
C ASN A 360 -23.53 -0.97 2.95
N ALA A 361 -23.42 -0.97 4.28
CA ALA A 361 -22.88 -2.05 5.08
C ALA A 361 -23.90 -2.52 6.12
N ALA A 362 -23.75 -3.75 6.61
CA ALA A 362 -24.62 -4.29 7.63
C ALA A 362 -24.48 -3.55 8.97
N ALA A 363 -25.58 -3.03 9.50
CA ALA A 363 -25.56 -2.41 10.84
C ALA A 363 -25.33 -3.49 11.92
N GLY A 364 -24.31 -3.30 12.77
CA GLY A 364 -23.92 -4.35 13.70
C GLY A 364 -23.19 -3.86 14.95
N ASP A 365 -22.37 -4.76 15.50
CA ASP A 365 -21.58 -4.55 16.71
C ASP A 365 -20.15 -5.00 16.48
N LEU A 366 -19.23 -4.05 16.41
CA LEU A 366 -17.79 -4.28 16.20
C LEU A 366 -17.11 -4.93 17.42
N SER A 367 -17.71 -4.86 18.61
CA SER A 367 -17.19 -5.51 19.79
C SER A 367 -17.25 -7.03 19.72
N LEU A 368 -18.09 -7.60 18.83
CA LEU A 368 -18.16 -9.03 18.56
C LEU A 368 -17.10 -9.51 17.58
N VAL A 369 -16.40 -8.58 16.92
CA VAL A 369 -15.42 -8.87 15.86
C VAL A 369 -14.01 -8.53 16.28
N LEU A 370 -13.80 -7.29 16.75
CA LEU A 370 -12.47 -6.81 17.10
C LEU A 370 -12.04 -7.28 18.49
N PRO A 371 -10.82 -7.83 18.64
CA PRO A 371 -10.25 -8.09 19.94
C PRO A 371 -10.28 -6.85 20.83
N LYS A 372 -10.64 -7.04 22.10
CA LYS A 372 -10.81 -5.93 23.06
C LYS A 372 -9.63 -4.95 23.07
N ARG A 373 -8.40 -5.44 23.02
CA ARG A 373 -7.19 -4.60 23.04
C ARG A 373 -7.12 -3.67 21.82
N ILE A 374 -7.52 -4.15 20.65
CA ILE A 374 -7.57 -3.35 19.41
C ILE A 374 -8.71 -2.33 19.50
N LEU A 375 -9.88 -2.76 19.94
CA LEU A 375 -11.06 -1.90 20.05
C LEU A 375 -10.86 -0.77 21.06
N ASP A 376 -10.34 -1.08 22.26
CA ASP A 376 -10.01 -0.09 23.28
C ASP A 376 -9.02 0.95 22.73
N GLY A 377 -7.97 0.52 22.01
CA GLY A 377 -6.98 1.41 21.41
C GLY A 377 -7.58 2.34 20.35
N ILE A 378 -8.51 1.84 19.53
CA ILE A 378 -9.23 2.66 18.55
C ILE A 378 -10.10 3.71 19.25
N ILE A 379 -10.79 3.34 20.31
CA ILE A 379 -11.61 4.25 21.12
C ILE A 379 -10.75 5.37 21.72
N GLU A 380 -9.62 5.03 22.34
CA GLU A 380 -8.68 6.01 22.89
C GLU A 380 -8.18 6.97 21.80
N MET A 381 -7.84 6.45 20.60
CA MET A 381 -7.38 7.27 19.47
C MET A 381 -8.47 8.23 18.97
N ILE A 382 -9.75 7.81 18.94
CA ILE A 382 -10.87 8.68 18.54
C ILE A 382 -10.99 9.86 19.49
N TYR A 383 -10.93 9.63 20.80
CA TYR A 383 -10.95 10.70 21.81
C TYR A 383 -9.71 11.59 21.74
N ALA A 384 -8.54 11.04 21.40
CA ALA A 384 -7.34 11.83 21.22
C ALA A 384 -7.44 12.74 19.99
N LEU A 385 -7.97 12.21 18.87
CA LEU A 385 -8.22 12.99 17.65
C LEU A 385 -9.27 14.09 17.88
N ASP A 386 -10.29 13.83 18.68
CA ASP A 386 -11.32 14.83 19.01
C ASP A 386 -10.75 16.10 19.64
N LYS A 387 -9.59 16.03 20.31
CA LYS A 387 -8.89 17.18 20.88
C LYS A 387 -8.28 18.11 19.82
N ILE A 388 -7.96 17.60 18.64
CA ILE A 388 -7.37 18.37 17.53
C ILE A 388 -8.35 18.59 16.38
N ALA A 389 -9.39 17.78 16.29
CA ALA A 389 -10.47 17.84 15.33
C ALA A 389 -11.81 17.60 16.04
N PRO A 390 -12.34 18.65 16.76
CA PRO A 390 -13.57 18.52 17.54
C PRO A 390 -14.75 18.03 16.71
N GLY A 391 -15.45 17.01 17.20
CA GLY A 391 -16.52 16.30 16.49
C GLY A 391 -16.09 14.92 16.00
N THR A 392 -14.83 14.53 16.11
CA THR A 392 -14.36 13.18 15.80
C THR A 392 -15.04 12.12 16.67
N ALA A 393 -15.21 12.41 17.98
CA ALA A 393 -15.88 11.53 18.94
C ALA A 393 -17.41 11.75 19.01
N ASN A 394 -18.01 12.27 17.94
CA ASN A 394 -19.46 12.43 17.88
C ASN A 394 -20.18 11.07 17.85
N ASP A 395 -21.36 10.99 18.46
CA ASP A 395 -22.20 9.79 18.44
C ASP A 395 -22.45 9.23 17.05
N ASP A 396 -22.56 10.11 16.05
CA ASP A 396 -22.87 9.81 14.66
C ASP A 396 -21.64 9.60 13.76
N THR A 397 -20.43 9.60 14.33
CA THR A 397 -19.23 9.13 13.64
C THR A 397 -19.42 7.65 13.33
N LEU A 398 -19.25 7.26 12.05
CA LEU A 398 -19.44 5.88 11.59
C LEU A 398 -18.11 5.13 11.60
N LEU A 399 -18.16 3.90 12.10
CA LEU A 399 -17.03 2.97 12.14
C LEU A 399 -17.39 1.75 11.29
N TYR A 400 -16.55 1.45 10.30
CA TYR A 400 -16.71 0.26 9.47
C TYR A 400 -15.62 -0.74 9.82
N GLY A 401 -15.97 -1.98 10.01
CA GLY A 401 -15.04 -3.05 10.35
C GLY A 401 -15.23 -4.30 9.50
N VAL A 402 -14.11 -4.93 9.16
CA VAL A 402 -12.77 -4.55 9.62
C VAL A 402 -11.94 -4.02 8.47
N GLU A 403 -11.01 -3.13 8.78
CA GLU A 403 -9.92 -2.81 7.88
C GLU A 403 -8.69 -3.59 8.30
N VAL A 404 -8.06 -4.27 7.35
CA VAL A 404 -6.84 -5.05 7.60
C VAL A 404 -5.80 -4.68 6.54
N LYS A 405 -4.58 -4.39 6.97
CA LYS A 405 -3.43 -4.27 6.08
C LYS A 405 -2.52 -5.47 6.29
N PHE A 406 -2.45 -6.29 5.25
CA PHE A 406 -1.56 -7.43 5.19
C PHE A 406 -0.20 -7.01 4.66
N TYR A 407 0.84 -7.56 5.25
CA TYR A 407 2.22 -7.36 4.81
C TYR A 407 2.81 -8.71 4.42
N ASN A 408 3.63 -8.70 3.38
CA ASN A 408 4.37 -9.89 2.98
C ASN A 408 5.44 -10.21 4.02
N MET A 409 5.87 -11.48 4.06
CA MET A 409 7.02 -11.89 4.85
C MET A 409 8.23 -11.02 4.49
N GLU A 410 9.06 -10.72 5.47
CA GLU A 410 10.34 -10.07 5.25
C GLU A 410 11.35 -11.10 4.74
N VAL A 411 11.87 -10.87 3.56
CA VAL A 411 12.95 -11.66 2.97
C VAL A 411 14.28 -11.23 3.58
N GLU A 412 15.11 -12.19 4.00
CA GLU A 412 16.46 -11.89 4.51
C GLU A 412 17.35 -11.36 3.38
N ILE A 413 17.69 -10.07 3.46
CA ILE A 413 18.51 -9.33 2.50
C ILE A 413 19.57 -8.51 3.21
N ASP A 414 20.64 -8.16 2.50
CA ASP A 414 21.70 -7.29 3.00
C ASP A 414 21.41 -5.79 2.71
N ASN A 415 22.36 -4.93 3.03
CA ASN A 415 22.27 -3.49 2.80
C ASN A 415 22.20 -3.08 1.30
N ASN A 416 22.44 -4.02 0.40
CA ASN A 416 22.32 -3.83 -1.04
C ASN A 416 21.00 -4.41 -1.57
N LEU A 417 20.11 -4.84 -0.67
CA LEU A 417 18.87 -5.57 -0.95
C LEU A 417 19.10 -6.89 -1.71
N GLN A 418 20.30 -7.46 -1.55
CA GLN A 418 20.69 -8.73 -2.11
C GLN A 418 20.43 -9.85 -1.10
N THR A 419 19.93 -10.98 -1.56
CA THR A 419 19.80 -12.18 -0.75
C THR A 419 21.18 -12.82 -0.53
N LYS A 420 21.25 -13.85 0.31
CA LYS A 420 22.46 -14.67 0.44
C LYS A 420 22.91 -15.34 -0.87
N SER A 421 22.05 -15.40 -1.88
CA SER A 421 22.35 -15.90 -3.21
C SER A 421 22.91 -14.75 -4.06
N ASP A 422 24.22 -14.77 -4.31
CA ASP A 422 24.90 -13.68 -5.04
C ASP A 422 24.24 -13.38 -6.38
N GLY A 423 23.95 -12.10 -6.62
CA GLY A 423 23.28 -11.62 -7.82
C GLY A 423 21.74 -11.74 -7.82
N LEU A 424 21.12 -12.18 -6.72
CA LEU A 424 19.68 -12.19 -6.53
C LEU A 424 19.23 -11.09 -5.57
N TYR A 425 18.44 -10.15 -6.07
CA TYR A 425 17.91 -9.01 -5.32
C TYR A 425 16.40 -9.15 -5.16
N VAL A 426 15.88 -8.72 -4.01
CA VAL A 426 14.44 -8.75 -3.75
C VAL A 426 13.98 -7.39 -3.25
N ILE A 427 13.09 -6.76 -4.00
CA ILE A 427 12.56 -5.40 -3.76
C ILE A 427 11.04 -5.36 -3.95
N GLY A 428 10.44 -4.21 -3.72
CA GLY A 428 8.99 -4.06 -3.83
C GLY A 428 8.24 -4.76 -2.69
N ASP A 429 6.92 -4.82 -2.79
CA ASP A 429 6.05 -5.37 -1.74
C ASP A 429 6.39 -6.82 -1.37
N CYS A 430 6.85 -7.64 -2.32
CA CYS A 430 7.21 -9.03 -2.07
C CYS A 430 8.44 -9.20 -1.18
N SER A 431 9.26 -8.16 -1.01
CA SER A 431 10.40 -8.18 -0.08
C SER A 431 9.98 -8.11 1.39
N GLY A 432 8.77 -7.60 1.68
CA GLY A 432 8.33 -7.24 3.02
C GLY A 432 8.96 -5.96 3.58
N VAL A 433 9.85 -5.31 2.82
CA VAL A 433 10.62 -4.12 3.24
C VAL A 433 9.98 -2.83 2.73
N THR A 434 9.43 -2.83 1.52
CA THR A 434 8.87 -1.62 0.88
C THR A 434 7.39 -1.80 0.57
N HIS A 435 6.56 -0.78 0.89
CA HIS A 435 5.10 -0.87 0.82
C HIS A 435 4.45 0.37 0.18
N SER A 436 5.25 1.29 -0.38
CA SER A 436 4.78 2.49 -1.06
C SER A 436 5.46 2.64 -2.42
N LEU A 437 4.86 3.49 -3.28
CA LEU A 437 5.42 3.78 -4.60
C LEU A 437 6.85 4.31 -4.49
N SER A 438 7.09 5.30 -3.61
CA SER A 438 8.41 5.92 -3.43
C SER A 438 9.46 4.93 -2.94
N HIS A 439 9.15 4.16 -1.90
CA HIS A 439 10.11 3.18 -1.34
C HIS A 439 10.42 2.06 -2.34
N ALA A 440 9.42 1.56 -3.04
CA ALA A 440 9.62 0.54 -4.07
C ALA A 440 10.49 1.08 -5.21
N SER A 441 10.21 2.29 -5.71
CA SER A 441 11.01 2.95 -6.75
C SER A 441 12.44 3.22 -6.29
N ALA A 442 12.61 3.76 -5.08
CA ALA A 442 13.92 4.05 -4.48
C ALA A 442 14.76 2.77 -4.29
N SER A 443 14.13 1.66 -3.88
CA SER A 443 14.81 0.37 -3.79
C SER A 443 15.29 -0.14 -5.15
N GLY A 444 14.52 0.10 -6.21
CA GLY A 444 14.90 -0.21 -7.59
C GLY A 444 16.14 0.58 -8.04
N VAL A 445 16.16 1.88 -7.78
CA VAL A 445 17.33 2.74 -8.06
C VAL A 445 18.56 2.27 -7.28
N HIS A 446 18.39 1.94 -6.00
CA HIS A 446 19.49 1.46 -5.15
C HIS A 446 20.10 0.18 -5.70
N VAL A 447 19.29 -0.82 -6.02
CA VAL A 447 19.74 -2.10 -6.59
C VAL A 447 20.43 -1.90 -7.93
N ALA A 448 19.88 -1.06 -8.82
CA ALA A 448 20.50 -0.77 -10.11
C ALA A 448 21.91 -0.18 -9.94
N ARG A 449 22.07 0.81 -9.06
CA ARG A 449 23.37 1.41 -8.74
C ARG A 449 24.37 0.40 -8.19
N HIS A 450 23.91 -0.50 -7.33
CA HIS A 450 24.78 -1.58 -6.80
C HIS A 450 25.22 -2.56 -7.89
N ILE A 451 24.31 -2.97 -8.78
CA ILE A 451 24.61 -3.83 -9.93
C ILE A 451 25.68 -3.21 -10.82
N LEU A 452 25.61 -1.90 -11.04
CA LEU A 452 26.57 -1.16 -11.88
C LEU A 452 27.94 -0.92 -11.23
N ALA A 453 28.02 -0.98 -9.91
CA ALA A 453 29.28 -0.80 -9.18
C ALA A 453 30.14 -2.07 -9.12
N ARG A 454 29.61 -3.21 -9.55
CA ARG A 454 30.28 -4.51 -9.60
C ARG A 454 30.65 -4.90 -11.03
#